data_05bdce87601bef77325aaac938d83d44
#
_entry.id   05bdce87601bef77325aaac938d83d44
#
_cell.length_a   1.000
_cell.length_b   1.000
_cell.length_c   1.000
_cell.angle_alpha   90.00
_cell.angle_beta   90.00
_cell.angle_gamma   90.00
#
_symmetry.space_group_name_H-M   'P 1'
#
loop_
_entity.id
_entity.type
_entity.pdbx_description
1 polymer ?
#
loop_
_entity_poly.entity_id
_entity_poly.type
_entity_poly.pdbx_seq_one_letter_code
_entity_poly.pdbx_strand_id
1 'polypeptide(L)'
;FIKKLDNLRTVLGWPMIVTSGYRDPSHSAEIIKPNGGGYHTKGIASDIKVTGGKQRYEIIQHALALGFTGVGAAKTFVHLDIREETAMLWTY
;
A
#
# COMPACT_ATOMS: atom_id res chain seq x y z
N PHE A 1 8.83 3.71 6.04
CA PHE A 1 7.87 3.30 5.00
C PHE A 1 8.35 3.66 3.59
N ILE A 2 8.78 4.89 3.38
CA ILE A 2 9.26 5.34 2.07
C ILE A 2 10.42 4.48 1.58
N LYS A 3 11.34 4.13 2.47
CA LYS A 3 12.48 3.29 2.12
C LYS A 3 12.02 1.91 1.66
N LYS A 4 11.00 1.33 2.29
CA LYS A 4 10.45 0.05 1.86
C LYS A 4 9.80 0.16 0.48
N LEU A 5 9.12 1.27 0.19
CA LEU A 5 8.56 1.50 -1.14
C LEU A 5 9.65 1.62 -2.20
N ASP A 6 10.75 2.30 -1.88
CA ASP A 6 11.86 2.42 -2.81
C ASP A 6 12.50 1.06 -3.08
N ASN A 7 12.64 0.23 -2.05
CA ASN A 7 13.16 -1.12 -2.22
C ASN A 7 12.23 -1.95 -3.10
N LEU A 8 10.93 -1.83 -2.89
CA LEU A 8 9.94 -2.53 -3.71
C LEU A 8 10.06 -2.10 -5.17
N ARG A 9 10.17 -0.80 -5.42
CA ARG A 9 10.33 -0.26 -6.78
C ARG A 9 11.55 -0.87 -7.46
N THR A 10 12.65 -0.99 -6.72
CA THR A 10 13.89 -1.53 -7.26
C THR A 10 13.74 -3.00 -7.66
N VAL A 11 13.14 -3.82 -6.81
CA VAL A 11 13.03 -5.26 -7.08
C VAL A 11 12.00 -5.58 -8.14
N LEU A 12 10.98 -4.74 -8.33
CA LEU A 12 9.97 -4.99 -9.35
C LEU A 12 10.51 -4.85 -10.76
N GLY A 13 11.40 -3.91 -10.99
CA GLY A 13 12.02 -3.73 -12.30
C GLY A 13 11.10 -3.13 -13.38
N TRP A 14 9.90 -2.69 -13.00
CA TRP A 14 8.98 -2.00 -13.92
C TRP A 14 8.39 -0.78 -13.22
N PRO A 15 7.87 0.20 -13.98
CA PRO A 15 7.38 1.46 -13.38
C PRO A 15 6.28 1.19 -12.35
N MET A 16 6.49 1.66 -11.14
CA MET A 16 5.53 1.53 -10.05
C MET A 16 4.78 2.83 -9.89
N ILE A 17 3.47 2.80 -10.06
CA ILE A 17 2.62 3.98 -9.99
C ILE A 17 1.86 3.98 -8.68
N VAL A 18 2.17 4.95 -7.81
CA VAL A 18 1.46 5.14 -6.55
C VAL A 18 0.25 6.01 -6.82
N THR A 19 -0.94 5.44 -6.66
CA THR A 19 -2.19 6.17 -6.92
C THR A 19 -2.77 6.82 -5.67
N SER A 20 -2.35 6.36 -4.49
CA SER A 20 -2.81 6.91 -3.23
C SER A 20 -1.71 6.67 -2.20
N GLY A 21 -1.16 7.74 -1.64
CA GLY A 21 -0.13 7.67 -0.62
C GLY A 21 -0.57 8.39 0.64
N TYR A 22 0.40 8.98 1.34
CA TYR A 22 0.10 9.78 2.52
C TYR A 22 -0.85 10.91 2.17
N ARG A 23 -1.86 11.13 3.02
CA ARG A 23 -2.82 12.20 2.85
C ARG A 23 -2.92 13.03 4.11
N ASP A 24 -3.09 14.34 3.91
CA ASP A 24 -3.35 15.26 4.99
C ASP A 24 -4.68 14.88 5.67
N PRO A 25 -4.73 14.85 7.02
CA PRO A 25 -5.98 14.56 7.72
C PRO A 25 -7.14 15.48 7.36
N SER A 26 -6.86 16.66 6.82
CA SER A 26 -7.91 17.58 6.37
C SER A 26 -8.54 17.18 5.04
N HIS A 27 -8.01 16.21 4.35
CA HIS A 27 -8.59 15.71 3.11
C HIS A 27 -9.96 15.11 3.40
N SER A 28 -10.97 15.46 2.59
CA SER A 28 -12.35 15.12 2.90
C SER A 28 -12.60 13.63 3.09
N ALA A 29 -11.93 12.78 2.31
CA ALA A 29 -12.08 11.33 2.42
C ALA A 29 -11.51 10.79 3.73
N GLU A 30 -10.57 11.50 4.35
CA GLU A 30 -9.92 11.07 5.56
C GLU A 30 -10.60 11.62 6.82
N ILE A 31 -11.23 12.77 6.71
CA ILE A 31 -11.91 13.43 7.84
C ILE A 31 -13.00 12.55 8.43
N ILE A 32 -13.71 11.79 7.61
CA ILE A 32 -14.83 10.99 8.06
C ILE A 32 -14.43 9.69 8.73
N LYS A 33 -13.13 9.36 8.75
CA LYS A 33 -12.66 8.13 9.38
C LYS A 33 -12.51 8.34 10.88
N PRO A 34 -12.97 7.37 11.72
CA PRO A 34 -12.97 7.56 13.17
C PRO A 34 -11.60 7.80 13.80
N ASN A 35 -10.55 7.26 13.20
CA ASN A 35 -9.20 7.38 13.76
C ASN A 35 -8.35 8.44 13.07
N GLY A 36 -8.98 9.40 12.40
CA GLY A 36 -8.27 10.53 11.84
C GLY A 36 -7.55 10.26 10.54
N GLY A 37 -8.03 9.31 9.75
CA GLY A 37 -7.51 9.09 8.42
C GLY A 37 -6.80 7.76 8.21
N GLY A 38 -6.72 6.95 9.25
CA GLY A 38 -6.15 5.61 9.14
C GLY A 38 -4.67 5.62 8.75
N TYR A 39 -4.25 4.57 8.08
CA TYR A 39 -2.83 4.35 7.79
C TYR A 39 -2.27 5.31 6.76
N HIS A 40 -3.08 5.78 5.81
CA HIS A 40 -2.61 6.72 4.80
C HIS A 40 -2.16 8.05 5.41
N THR A 41 -2.94 8.58 6.36
CA THR A 41 -2.60 9.85 6.98
C THR A 41 -1.43 9.73 7.95
N LYS A 42 -1.14 8.52 8.41
CA LYS A 42 0.04 8.27 9.25
C LYS A 42 1.32 8.16 8.43
N GLY A 43 1.22 8.19 7.09
CA GLY A 43 2.39 8.09 6.23
C GLY A 43 2.97 6.70 6.13
N ILE A 44 2.19 5.68 6.46
CA ILE A 44 2.66 4.29 6.46
C ILE A 44 1.89 3.39 5.49
N ALA A 45 1.13 3.98 4.58
CA ALA A 45 0.32 3.22 3.62
C ALA A 45 0.33 3.88 2.26
N SER A 46 0.25 3.06 1.21
CA SER A 46 0.12 3.51 -0.17
C SER A 46 -0.65 2.49 -0.98
N ASP A 47 -1.31 2.95 -2.03
CA ASP A 47 -1.95 2.08 -3.02
C ASP A 47 -1.14 2.15 -4.32
N ILE A 48 -0.82 0.98 -4.85
CA ILE A 48 0.00 0.84 -6.05
C ILE A 48 -0.89 0.34 -7.18
N LYS A 49 -0.91 1.07 -8.29
CA LYS A 49 -1.73 0.69 -9.44
C LYS A 49 -1.22 -0.60 -10.06
N VAL A 50 -2.16 -1.49 -10.42
CA VAL A 50 -1.84 -2.71 -11.16
C VAL A 50 -2.80 -2.84 -12.35
N THR A 51 -2.33 -3.48 -13.41
CA THR A 51 -3.12 -3.68 -14.62
C THR A 51 -3.57 -5.12 -14.81
N GLY A 52 -3.17 -6.03 -13.93
CA GLY A 52 -3.59 -7.43 -14.04
C GLY A 52 -2.97 -8.29 -12.97
N GLY A 53 -3.26 -9.59 -13.09
CA GLY A 53 -2.85 -10.55 -12.08
C GLY A 53 -1.34 -10.73 -11.96
N LYS A 54 -0.61 -10.58 -13.06
CA LYS A 54 0.84 -10.72 -13.02
C LYS A 54 1.47 -9.64 -12.18
N GLN A 55 1.12 -8.37 -12.42
CA GLN A 55 1.64 -7.26 -11.63
C GLN A 55 1.21 -7.37 -10.17
N ARG A 56 -0.04 -7.75 -9.94
CA ARG A 56 -0.56 -7.93 -8.59
C ARG A 56 0.22 -8.99 -7.83
N TYR A 57 0.49 -10.11 -8.48
CA TYR A 57 1.25 -11.20 -7.88
C TYR A 57 2.67 -10.75 -7.52
N GLU A 58 3.35 -10.07 -8.45
CA GLU A 58 4.72 -9.62 -8.24
C GLU A 58 4.81 -8.63 -7.09
N ILE A 59 3.88 -7.67 -7.01
CA ILE A 59 3.87 -6.70 -5.91
C ILE A 59 3.67 -7.40 -4.58
N ILE A 60 2.70 -8.30 -4.51
CA ILE A 60 2.41 -8.99 -3.24
C ILE A 60 3.59 -9.86 -2.82
N GLN A 61 4.16 -10.61 -3.76
CA GLN A 61 5.30 -11.47 -3.47
C GLN A 61 6.46 -10.68 -2.86
N HIS A 62 6.85 -9.60 -3.53
CA HIS A 62 7.98 -8.81 -3.07
C HIS A 62 7.66 -7.99 -1.82
N ALA A 63 6.41 -7.52 -1.70
CA ALA A 63 6.01 -6.77 -0.52
C ALA A 63 6.08 -7.63 0.74
N LEU A 64 5.63 -8.86 0.67
CA LEU A 64 5.73 -9.78 1.80
C LEU A 64 7.18 -10.04 2.18
N ALA A 65 8.04 -10.22 1.19
CA ALA A 65 9.47 -10.46 1.43
C ALA A 65 10.16 -9.23 2.04
N LEU A 66 9.70 -8.03 1.70
CA LEU A 66 10.30 -6.79 2.21
C LEU A 66 9.73 -6.36 3.56
N GLY A 67 8.76 -7.09 4.10
CA GLY A 67 8.25 -6.82 5.43
C GLY A 67 7.05 -5.89 5.50
N PHE A 68 6.32 -5.70 4.41
CA PHE A 68 5.03 -5.03 4.50
C PHE A 68 4.07 -5.93 5.27
N THR A 69 3.32 -5.34 6.19
CA THR A 69 2.48 -6.09 7.12
C THR A 69 1.00 -5.94 6.84
N GLY A 70 0.59 -4.98 6.03
CA GLY A 70 -0.77 -4.87 5.55
C GLY A 70 -0.78 -4.94 4.03
N VAL A 71 -1.50 -5.91 3.47
CA VAL A 71 -1.57 -6.12 2.02
C VAL A 71 -3.01 -6.33 1.61
N GLY A 72 -3.53 -5.43 0.79
CA GLY A 72 -4.90 -5.54 0.27
C GLY A 72 -4.87 -5.70 -1.24
N ALA A 73 -5.40 -6.82 -1.73
CA ALA A 73 -5.41 -7.12 -3.15
C ALA A 73 -6.74 -6.71 -3.78
N ALA A 74 -6.70 -5.68 -4.61
CA ALA A 74 -7.86 -5.22 -5.36
C ALA A 74 -7.65 -5.48 -6.85
N LYS A 75 -8.71 -5.27 -7.64
CA LYS A 75 -8.64 -5.52 -9.08
C LYS A 75 -7.64 -4.61 -9.79
N THR A 76 -7.59 -3.34 -9.40
CA THR A 76 -6.79 -2.34 -10.10
C THR A 76 -5.67 -1.75 -9.26
N PHE A 77 -5.54 -2.19 -8.00
CA PHE A 77 -4.47 -1.70 -7.14
C PHE A 77 -4.15 -2.71 -6.06
N VAL A 78 -2.99 -2.52 -5.42
CA VAL A 78 -2.61 -3.27 -4.23
C VAL A 78 -2.33 -2.24 -3.14
N HIS A 79 -3.03 -2.37 -2.02
CA HIS A 79 -2.77 -1.57 -0.83
C HIS A 79 -1.61 -2.19 -0.06
N LEU A 80 -0.65 -1.36 0.36
CA LEU A 80 0.49 -1.81 1.17
C LEU A 80 0.65 -0.89 2.37
N ASP A 81 0.86 -1.48 3.55
CA ASP A 81 1.18 -0.70 4.75
C ASP A 81 2.14 -1.46 5.66
N ILE A 82 2.61 -0.77 6.69
CA ILE A 82 3.52 -1.35 7.68
C ILE A 82 2.92 -1.24 9.08
N ARG A 83 1.66 -1.66 9.20
CA ARG A 83 0.93 -1.60 10.46
C ARG A 83 1.67 -2.32 11.58
N GLU A 84 1.51 -1.84 12.80
CA GLU A 84 2.14 -2.42 13.96
C GLU A 84 1.33 -3.57 14.55
N GLU A 85 0.05 -3.64 14.20
CA GLU A 85 -0.82 -4.70 14.65
C GLU A 85 -0.51 -5.98 13.88
N THR A 86 -1.38 -6.97 14.03
CA THR A 86 -1.23 -8.24 13.35
C THR A 86 -1.13 -8.05 11.83
N ALA A 87 -0.15 -8.69 11.21
CA ALA A 87 0.00 -8.65 9.76
C ALA A 87 -1.23 -9.28 9.11
N MET A 88 -1.74 -8.66 8.05
CA MET A 88 -2.96 -9.09 7.39
C MET A 88 -2.87 -8.98 5.88
N LEU A 89 -3.50 -9.92 5.21
CA LEU A 89 -3.73 -9.90 3.77
C LEU A 89 -5.24 -10.01 3.54
N TRP A 90 -5.78 -9.13 2.72
CA TRP A 90 -7.21 -9.16 2.43
C TRP A 90 -7.48 -8.87 0.97
N THR A 91 -8.72 -9.12 0.54
CA THR A 91 -9.19 -8.78 -0.79
C THR A 91 -10.36 -7.80 -0.68
N TYR A 92 -10.58 -7.06 -1.73
CA TYR A 92 -11.70 -6.12 -1.81
C TYR A 92 -12.90 -6.74 -2.49
#